data_60681d11aba80bc89299de79028f2bc8
#
_entry.id   60681d11aba80bc89299de79028f2bc8
#
_cell.length_a   1.000
_cell.length_b   1.000
_cell.length_c   1.000
_cell.angle_alpha   90.00
_cell.angle_beta   90.00
_cell.angle_gamma   90.00
#
_symmetry.space_group_name_H-M   'P 1'
#
loop_
_entity.id
_entity.type
_entity.pdbx_description
1 polymer ?
#
loop_
_entity_poly.entity_id
_entity_poly.type
_entity_poly.pdbx_seq_one_letter_code
_entity_poly.pdbx_strand_id
1 'polypeptide(L)'
;RGAASSSARRLTHEFSEEDFDLIINVNLKGVWLSMKHEIPQMLEQGKGAIVNTASVAGLIGLVNASSYVASKHGVVGLTKTAALEYAQQGIRVNCVCPGYIETPMTAAGLADPVRSASMISREPMGRVGTPQEVAETVAWLSSDAASFVTGHTMVVDGGYLAQ
;
A
#
# COMPACT_ATOMS: atom_id res chain seq x y z
N ARG A 1 17.59 -1.40 6.16
CA ARG A 1 17.37 -2.05 4.86
C ARG A 1 15.95 -1.70 4.49
N GLY A 2 15.77 -0.87 3.44
CA GLY A 2 14.47 -0.37 2.99
C GLY A 2 13.50 -1.49 2.61
N ALA A 3 12.20 -1.10 2.43
CA ALA A 3 11.13 -2.01 2.03
C ALA A 3 11.64 -3.04 1.02
N ALA A 4 11.37 -4.32 1.27
CA ALA A 4 11.73 -5.38 0.35
C ALA A 4 11.09 -5.05 -0.99
N SER A 5 11.90 -4.51 -1.88
CA SER A 5 11.44 -4.00 -3.16
C SER A 5 11.01 -5.16 -4.04
N SER A 6 10.10 -4.86 -4.95
CA SER A 6 9.72 -5.70 -6.09
C SER A 6 10.89 -6.05 -7.05
N SER A 7 12.15 -5.91 -6.61
CA SER A 7 13.34 -6.11 -7.45
C SER A 7 13.55 -7.57 -7.90
N ALA A 8 13.02 -8.54 -7.18
CA ALA A 8 12.98 -9.93 -7.62
C ALA A 8 11.66 -10.19 -8.38
N ARG A 9 11.58 -9.78 -9.64
CA ARG A 9 10.47 -10.15 -10.52
C ARG A 9 10.75 -11.53 -11.08
N ARG A 10 9.98 -12.54 -10.63
CA ARG A 10 10.09 -13.94 -11.03
C ARG A 10 8.71 -14.56 -11.19
N LEU A 11 8.59 -15.60 -11.99
CA LEU A 11 7.38 -16.42 -12.02
C LEU A 11 7.13 -17.04 -10.65
N THR A 12 5.87 -17.33 -10.34
CA THR A 12 5.47 -17.76 -8.98
C THR A 12 6.26 -18.97 -8.48
N HIS A 13 6.55 -19.95 -9.34
CA HIS A 13 7.29 -21.17 -8.99
C HIS A 13 8.81 -20.96 -8.87
N GLU A 14 9.32 -19.81 -9.30
CA GLU A 14 10.75 -19.47 -9.25
C GLU A 14 11.13 -18.68 -7.99
N PHE A 15 10.15 -18.24 -7.20
CA PHE A 15 10.45 -17.59 -5.94
C PHE A 15 11.00 -18.60 -4.93
N SER A 16 12.11 -18.26 -4.28
CA SER A 16 12.55 -19.01 -3.11
C SER A 16 11.63 -18.74 -1.92
N GLU A 17 11.51 -19.70 -1.02
CA GLU A 17 10.76 -19.50 0.24
C GLU A 17 11.34 -18.33 1.05
N GLU A 18 12.67 -18.18 1.07
CA GLU A 18 13.36 -17.09 1.76
C GLU A 18 12.98 -15.71 1.21
N ASP A 19 12.96 -15.53 -0.12
CA ASP A 19 12.56 -14.28 -0.76
C ASP A 19 11.06 -14.00 -0.52
N PHE A 20 10.22 -15.03 -0.58
CA PHE A 20 8.80 -14.93 -0.27
C PHE A 20 8.58 -14.48 1.18
N ASP A 21 9.19 -15.16 2.13
CA ASP A 21 9.07 -14.88 3.56
C ASP A 21 9.60 -13.48 3.90
N LEU A 22 10.72 -13.05 3.29
CA LEU A 22 11.24 -11.71 3.48
C LEU A 22 10.21 -10.65 3.09
N ILE A 23 9.58 -10.79 1.92
CA ILE A 23 8.58 -9.84 1.44
C ILE A 23 7.34 -9.83 2.33
N ILE A 24 6.84 -11.00 2.71
CA ILE A 24 5.70 -11.13 3.64
C ILE A 24 6.04 -10.54 5.01
N ASN A 25 7.20 -10.85 5.55
CA ASN A 25 7.61 -10.35 6.88
C ASN A 25 7.74 -8.81 6.89
N VAL A 26 8.33 -8.23 5.86
CA VAL A 26 8.49 -6.77 5.80
C VAL A 26 7.15 -6.07 5.48
N ASN A 27 6.47 -6.47 4.42
CA ASN A 27 5.35 -5.70 3.88
C ASN A 27 4.02 -5.98 4.60
N LEU A 28 3.81 -7.19 5.10
CA LEU A 28 2.54 -7.59 5.72
C LEU A 28 2.67 -7.71 7.24
N LYS A 29 3.59 -8.54 7.73
CA LYS A 29 3.78 -8.73 9.17
C LYS A 29 4.26 -7.44 9.85
N GLY A 30 5.09 -6.63 9.17
CA GLY A 30 5.50 -5.31 9.67
C GLY A 30 4.31 -4.40 9.92
N VAL A 31 3.36 -4.31 8.98
CA VAL A 31 2.12 -3.52 9.14
C VAL A 31 1.26 -4.06 10.29
N TRP A 32 1.09 -5.38 10.36
CA TRP A 32 0.36 -5.99 11.47
C TRP A 32 1.01 -5.71 12.83
N LEU A 33 2.33 -5.77 12.94
CA LEU A 33 3.07 -5.45 14.16
C LEU A 33 2.90 -3.98 14.57
N SER A 34 2.94 -3.05 13.61
CA SER A 34 2.67 -1.64 13.87
C SER A 34 1.27 -1.47 14.49
N MET A 35 0.24 -1.95 13.82
CA MET A 35 -1.13 -1.88 14.33
C MET A 35 -1.28 -2.56 15.71
N LYS A 36 -0.66 -3.71 15.92
CA LYS A 36 -0.68 -4.43 17.20
C LYS A 36 -0.19 -3.57 18.37
N HIS A 37 0.78 -2.70 18.14
CA HIS A 37 1.36 -1.86 19.19
C HIS A 37 0.74 -0.45 19.26
N GLU A 38 0.21 0.07 18.15
CA GLU A 38 -0.42 1.39 18.09
C GLU A 38 -1.87 1.38 18.62
N ILE A 39 -2.64 0.34 18.29
CA ILE A 39 -4.06 0.24 18.65
C ILE A 39 -4.30 0.31 20.18
N PRO A 40 -3.55 -0.40 21.04
CA PRO A 40 -3.77 -0.30 22.48
C PRO A 40 -3.66 1.14 22.99
N GLN A 41 -2.69 1.90 22.50
CA GLN A 41 -2.53 3.32 22.88
C GLN A 41 -3.71 4.18 22.39
N MET A 42 -4.22 3.90 21.17
CA MET A 42 -5.39 4.61 20.64
C MET A 42 -6.68 4.27 21.39
N LEU A 43 -6.81 3.02 21.86
CA LEU A 43 -7.93 2.60 22.71
C LEU A 43 -7.92 3.35 24.06
N GLU A 44 -6.76 3.53 24.69
CA GLU A 44 -6.61 4.33 25.91
C GLU A 44 -6.95 5.81 25.68
N GLN A 45 -6.65 6.34 24.50
CA GLN A 45 -6.97 7.71 24.10
C GLN A 45 -8.44 7.91 23.70
N GLY A 46 -9.18 6.83 23.46
CA GLY A 46 -10.57 6.84 22.97
C GLY A 46 -10.72 7.33 21.53
N LYS A 47 -9.63 7.50 20.78
CA LYS A 47 -9.64 7.91 19.37
C LYS A 47 -8.34 7.54 18.67
N GLY A 48 -8.41 7.33 17.35
CA GLY A 48 -7.23 7.10 16.52
C GLY A 48 -7.53 7.12 15.02
N ALA A 49 -6.47 7.30 14.23
CA ALA A 49 -6.54 7.14 12.79
C ALA A 49 -5.27 6.44 12.29
N ILE A 50 -5.44 5.32 11.61
CA ILE A 50 -4.37 4.54 11.00
C ILE A 50 -4.55 4.59 9.49
N VAL A 51 -3.46 4.88 8.76
CA VAL A 51 -3.45 4.80 7.29
C VAL A 51 -2.30 3.87 6.86
N ASN A 52 -2.65 2.67 6.45
CA ASN A 52 -1.71 1.69 5.94
C ASN A 52 -1.33 2.00 4.49
N THR A 53 -0.10 1.68 4.10
CA THR A 53 0.34 1.80 2.70
C THR A 53 0.30 0.44 2.00
N ALA A 54 -0.75 0.21 1.19
CA ALA A 54 -0.86 -0.94 0.31
C ALA A 54 -0.20 -0.65 -1.06
N SER A 55 -0.91 -0.85 -2.15
CA SER A 55 -0.54 -0.59 -3.56
C SER A 55 -1.74 -0.94 -4.44
N VAL A 56 -1.78 -0.48 -5.69
CA VAL A 56 -2.66 -1.08 -6.71
C VAL A 56 -2.49 -2.61 -6.79
N ALA A 57 -1.29 -3.11 -6.50
CA ALA A 57 -1.00 -4.55 -6.35
C ALA A 57 -1.73 -5.24 -5.17
N GLY A 58 -2.40 -4.50 -4.31
CA GLY A 58 -3.30 -5.01 -3.29
C GLY A 58 -4.74 -5.22 -3.79
N LEU A 59 -5.02 -4.85 -5.03
CA LEU A 59 -6.34 -4.90 -5.67
C LEU A 59 -6.35 -5.71 -6.96
N ILE A 60 -5.19 -5.81 -7.64
CA ILE A 60 -5.01 -6.58 -8.88
C ILE A 60 -3.77 -7.47 -8.81
N GLY A 61 -3.71 -8.46 -9.72
CA GLY A 61 -2.50 -9.25 -9.97
C GLY A 61 -1.48 -8.48 -10.81
N LEU A 62 -0.20 -8.68 -10.51
CA LEU A 62 0.91 -8.21 -11.34
C LEU A 62 1.79 -9.39 -11.72
N VAL A 63 2.09 -9.52 -13.01
CA VAL A 63 2.98 -10.58 -13.52
C VAL A 63 4.34 -10.49 -12.85
N ASN A 64 4.91 -11.62 -12.48
CA ASN A 64 6.22 -11.76 -11.83
C ASN A 64 6.35 -11.07 -10.46
N ALA A 65 5.25 -10.92 -9.71
CA ALA A 65 5.23 -10.22 -8.43
C ALA A 65 4.36 -10.91 -7.37
N SER A 66 4.25 -12.23 -7.38
CA SER A 66 3.29 -13.00 -6.56
C SER A 66 3.41 -12.71 -5.07
N SER A 67 4.61 -12.71 -4.49
CA SER A 67 4.84 -12.42 -3.08
C SER A 67 4.49 -10.98 -2.71
N TYR A 68 4.83 -10.02 -3.57
CA TYR A 68 4.46 -8.62 -3.36
C TYR A 68 2.94 -8.41 -3.43
N VAL A 69 2.29 -8.97 -4.46
CA VAL A 69 0.83 -8.95 -4.62
C VAL A 69 0.14 -9.57 -3.41
N ALA A 70 0.57 -10.76 -2.97
CA ALA A 70 0.03 -11.41 -1.78
C ALA A 70 0.18 -10.53 -0.53
N SER A 71 1.37 -9.92 -0.32
CA SER A 71 1.60 -9.04 0.82
C SER A 71 0.68 -7.81 0.82
N LYS A 72 0.47 -7.18 -0.35
CA LYS A 72 -0.34 -5.97 -0.47
C LYS A 72 -1.86 -6.26 -0.39
N HIS A 73 -2.33 -7.39 -0.90
CA HIS A 73 -3.70 -7.88 -0.62
C HIS A 73 -3.91 -8.15 0.87
N GLY A 74 -2.92 -8.74 1.55
CA GLY A 74 -2.95 -8.94 2.98
C GLY A 74 -3.08 -7.63 3.77
N VAL A 75 -2.39 -6.57 3.38
CA VAL A 75 -2.53 -5.24 4.01
C VAL A 75 -3.94 -4.68 3.84
N VAL A 76 -4.54 -4.83 2.67
CA VAL A 76 -5.95 -4.43 2.44
C VAL A 76 -6.88 -5.23 3.34
N GLY A 77 -6.68 -6.56 3.46
CA GLY A 77 -7.46 -7.41 4.36
C GLY A 77 -7.32 -7.00 5.82
N LEU A 78 -6.10 -6.81 6.32
CA LEU A 78 -5.84 -6.35 7.69
C LEU A 78 -6.51 -5.00 7.98
N THR A 79 -6.44 -4.06 7.03
CA THR A 79 -7.07 -2.74 7.15
C THR A 79 -8.58 -2.85 7.35
N LYS A 80 -9.25 -3.64 6.52
CA LYS A 80 -10.70 -3.85 6.60
C LYS A 80 -11.10 -4.51 7.91
N THR A 81 -10.37 -5.54 8.34
CA THR A 81 -10.63 -6.25 9.59
C THR A 81 -10.49 -5.32 10.79
N ALA A 82 -9.37 -4.61 10.90
CA ALA A 82 -9.15 -3.67 12.00
C ALA A 82 -10.16 -2.51 11.99
N ALA A 83 -10.58 -2.03 10.83
CA ALA A 83 -11.63 -1.02 10.73
C ALA A 83 -12.94 -1.49 11.36
N LEU A 84 -13.35 -2.75 11.12
CA LEU A 84 -14.57 -3.32 11.69
C LEU A 84 -14.43 -3.57 13.21
N GLU A 85 -13.26 -4.03 13.64
CA GLU A 85 -12.99 -4.34 15.05
C GLU A 85 -13.01 -3.10 15.93
N TYR A 86 -12.51 -1.95 15.45
CA TYR A 86 -12.25 -0.77 16.29
C TYR A 86 -13.09 0.47 15.98
N ALA A 87 -14.01 0.39 15.00
CA ALA A 87 -14.85 1.55 14.62
C ALA A 87 -15.67 2.13 15.79
N GLN A 88 -16.27 1.26 16.62
CA GLN A 88 -17.06 1.69 17.77
C GLN A 88 -16.22 2.28 18.92
N GLN A 89 -14.92 2.05 18.90
CA GLN A 89 -13.97 2.61 19.86
C GLN A 89 -13.33 3.92 19.36
N GLY A 90 -13.88 4.51 18.29
CA GLY A 90 -13.41 5.78 17.75
C GLY A 90 -12.09 5.71 16.97
N ILE A 91 -11.67 4.51 16.57
CA ILE A 91 -10.45 4.31 15.75
C ILE A 91 -10.85 4.04 14.31
N ARG A 92 -10.32 4.85 13.39
CA ARG A 92 -10.48 4.67 11.94
C ARG A 92 -9.23 4.01 11.36
N VAL A 93 -9.43 3.02 10.50
CA VAL A 93 -8.32 2.33 9.84
C VAL A 93 -8.60 2.29 8.34
N ASN A 94 -7.74 2.93 7.56
CA ASN A 94 -7.84 3.00 6.11
C ASN A 94 -6.52 2.58 5.45
N CYS A 95 -6.49 2.39 4.15
CA CYS A 95 -5.24 2.26 3.42
C CYS A 95 -5.24 3.09 2.13
N VAL A 96 -4.04 3.49 1.72
CA VAL A 96 -3.78 4.05 0.40
C VAL A 96 -3.21 2.98 -0.53
N CYS A 97 -3.62 3.02 -1.79
CA CYS A 97 -3.15 2.13 -2.85
C CYS A 97 -2.55 2.96 -3.99
N PRO A 98 -1.26 3.35 -3.87
CA PRO A 98 -0.58 4.09 -4.92
C PRO A 98 -0.38 3.27 -6.19
N GLY A 99 -0.44 3.94 -7.36
CA GLY A 99 0.06 3.45 -8.62
C GLY A 99 1.59 3.58 -8.72
N TYR A 100 2.10 3.97 -9.88
CA TYR A 100 3.53 4.29 -10.05
C TYR A 100 3.82 5.69 -9.52
N ILE A 101 4.65 5.75 -8.48
CA ILE A 101 5.06 6.99 -7.81
C ILE A 101 6.56 7.17 -7.96
N GLU A 102 7.02 8.40 -8.21
CA GLU A 102 8.43 8.75 -8.28
C GLU A 102 9.08 8.64 -6.90
N THR A 103 9.81 7.55 -6.67
CA THR A 103 10.46 7.22 -5.40
C THR A 103 11.80 6.53 -5.67
N PRO A 104 12.68 6.37 -4.66
CA PRO A 104 13.88 5.56 -4.81
C PRO A 104 13.62 4.12 -5.29
N MET A 105 12.45 3.55 -4.99
CA MET A 105 12.05 2.22 -5.45
C MET A 105 11.82 2.16 -6.96
N THR A 106 11.28 3.21 -7.55
CA THR A 106 10.93 3.29 -8.97
C THR A 106 12.02 3.97 -9.82
N ALA A 107 12.98 4.63 -9.17
CA ALA A 107 14.01 5.45 -9.84
C ALA A 107 14.77 4.71 -10.95
N ALA A 108 15.21 3.46 -10.70
CA ALA A 108 15.91 2.68 -11.71
C ALA A 108 15.02 2.32 -12.91
N GLY A 109 13.72 2.12 -12.70
CA GLY A 109 12.75 1.88 -13.78
C GLY A 109 12.45 3.15 -14.56
N LEU A 110 12.38 4.30 -13.89
CA LEU A 110 12.12 5.59 -14.52
C LEU A 110 13.33 6.11 -15.31
N ALA A 111 14.56 5.73 -14.92
CA ALA A 111 15.78 6.06 -15.65
C ALA A 111 15.95 5.28 -16.97
N ASP A 112 15.26 4.15 -17.11
CA ASP A 112 15.24 3.35 -18.34
C ASP A 112 14.07 3.83 -19.22
N PRO A 113 14.32 4.36 -20.44
CA PRO A 113 13.26 4.91 -21.28
C PRO A 113 12.14 3.93 -21.63
N VAL A 114 12.46 2.63 -21.84
CA VAL A 114 11.49 1.61 -22.19
C VAL A 114 10.59 1.28 -20.99
N ARG A 115 11.19 1.11 -19.81
CA ARG A 115 10.45 0.83 -18.58
C ARG A 115 9.63 2.05 -18.14
N SER A 116 10.19 3.24 -18.25
CA SER A 116 9.50 4.50 -17.96
C SER A 116 8.26 4.66 -18.84
N ALA A 117 8.39 4.50 -20.15
CA ALA A 117 7.26 4.52 -21.06
C ALA A 117 6.19 3.47 -20.72
N SER A 118 6.62 2.26 -20.35
CA SER A 118 5.70 1.18 -19.92
C SER A 118 4.99 1.49 -18.62
N MET A 119 5.62 2.18 -17.66
CA MET A 119 4.99 2.62 -16.42
C MET A 119 3.96 3.72 -16.71
N ILE A 120 4.37 4.74 -17.45
CA ILE A 120 3.53 5.90 -17.79
C ILE A 120 2.32 5.50 -18.60
N SER A 121 2.46 4.57 -19.57
CA SER A 121 1.35 4.13 -20.42
C SER A 121 0.22 3.42 -19.67
N ARG A 122 0.48 2.96 -18.45
CA ARG A 122 -0.53 2.35 -17.59
C ARG A 122 -1.33 3.35 -16.76
N GLU A 123 -0.88 4.60 -16.70
CA GLU A 123 -1.55 5.65 -15.95
C GLU A 123 -2.22 6.64 -16.92
N PRO A 124 -3.55 6.66 -17.00
CA PRO A 124 -4.30 7.53 -17.93
C PRO A 124 -3.95 9.02 -17.81
N MET A 125 -3.46 9.48 -16.66
CA MET A 125 -2.96 10.85 -16.50
C MET A 125 -1.66 11.13 -17.26
N GLY A 126 -1.03 10.11 -17.89
CA GLY A 126 0.15 10.26 -18.74
C GLY A 126 1.44 10.59 -18.01
N ARG A 127 1.49 10.38 -16.70
CA ARG A 127 2.68 10.57 -15.88
C ARG A 127 2.62 9.67 -14.63
N VAL A 128 3.76 9.44 -14.01
CA VAL A 128 3.80 8.87 -12.66
C VAL A 128 3.38 9.93 -11.63
N GLY A 129 2.85 9.47 -10.49
CA GLY A 129 2.51 10.33 -9.37
C GLY A 129 3.75 10.76 -8.58
N THR A 130 3.59 11.78 -7.74
CA THR A 130 4.60 12.26 -6.81
C THR A 130 4.33 11.73 -5.40
N PRO A 131 5.35 11.60 -4.53
CA PRO A 131 5.17 11.26 -3.12
C PRO A 131 4.21 12.22 -2.41
N GLN A 132 4.22 13.50 -2.78
CA GLN A 132 3.37 14.52 -2.20
C GLN A 132 1.88 14.25 -2.47
N GLU A 133 1.50 13.82 -3.67
CA GLU A 133 0.11 13.48 -4.01
C GLU A 133 -0.43 12.33 -3.14
N VAL A 134 0.41 11.36 -2.81
CA VAL A 134 0.05 10.30 -1.87
C VAL A 134 -0.02 10.82 -0.45
N ALA A 135 0.95 11.66 -0.04
CA ALA A 135 1.02 12.23 1.30
C ALA A 135 -0.20 13.10 1.65
N GLU A 136 -0.71 13.92 0.71
CA GLU A 136 -1.94 14.71 0.89
C GLU A 136 -3.16 13.81 1.15
N THR A 137 -3.25 12.69 0.44
CA THR A 137 -4.32 11.70 0.67
C THR A 137 -4.21 11.07 2.06
N VAL A 138 -3.00 10.73 2.51
CA VAL A 138 -2.74 10.19 3.85
C VAL A 138 -3.09 11.23 4.91
N ALA A 139 -2.69 12.49 4.73
CA ALA A 139 -3.00 13.58 5.64
C ALA A 139 -4.52 13.77 5.79
N TRP A 140 -5.25 13.78 4.67
CA TRP A 140 -6.72 13.87 4.69
C TRP A 140 -7.36 12.69 5.42
N LEU A 141 -6.98 11.45 5.09
CA LEU A 141 -7.51 10.24 5.74
C LEU A 141 -7.21 10.21 7.25
N SER A 142 -6.12 10.84 7.69
CA SER A 142 -5.74 10.92 9.10
C SER A 142 -6.47 12.03 9.86
N SER A 143 -7.05 13.02 9.18
CA SER A 143 -7.70 14.18 9.74
C SER A 143 -9.18 13.95 10.09
N ASP A 144 -9.78 14.86 10.85
CA ASP A 144 -11.21 14.85 11.17
C ASP A 144 -12.10 15.10 9.94
N ALA A 145 -11.56 15.65 8.84
CA ALA A 145 -12.28 15.78 7.58
C ALA A 145 -12.69 14.41 6.99
N ALA A 146 -12.02 13.33 7.39
CA ALA A 146 -12.35 11.95 7.03
C ALA A 146 -13.04 11.18 8.16
N SER A 147 -13.74 11.86 9.09
CA SER A 147 -14.33 11.29 10.31
C SER A 147 -15.32 10.13 10.06
N PHE A 148 -15.94 10.07 8.88
CA PHE A 148 -16.88 8.99 8.50
C PHE A 148 -16.28 7.99 7.50
N VAL A 149 -14.93 7.98 7.35
CA VAL A 149 -14.22 7.09 6.43
C VAL A 149 -13.40 6.09 7.23
N THR A 150 -13.81 4.81 7.22
CA THR A 150 -13.05 3.70 7.81
C THR A 150 -13.20 2.44 6.95
N GLY A 151 -12.19 1.57 6.92
CA GLY A 151 -12.14 0.37 6.08
C GLY A 151 -11.94 0.66 4.58
N HIS A 152 -11.71 1.92 4.23
CA HIS A 152 -11.60 2.33 2.83
C HIS A 152 -10.21 2.01 2.26
N THR A 153 -10.22 1.63 0.97
CA THR A 153 -9.03 1.38 0.18
C THR A 153 -8.92 2.50 -0.85
N MET A 154 -8.20 3.56 -0.49
CA MET A 154 -8.09 4.77 -1.30
C MET A 154 -7.04 4.60 -2.39
N VAL A 155 -7.47 4.57 -3.63
CA VAL A 155 -6.60 4.49 -4.80
C VAL A 155 -6.04 5.86 -5.15
N VAL A 156 -4.72 5.93 -5.39
CA VAL A 156 -3.98 7.14 -5.81
C VAL A 156 -3.05 6.72 -6.95
N ASP A 157 -3.57 6.58 -8.17
CA ASP A 157 -2.93 5.83 -9.25
C ASP A 157 -3.03 6.45 -10.65
N GLY A 158 -3.43 7.71 -10.74
CA GLY A 158 -3.56 8.38 -12.03
C GLY A 158 -4.57 7.73 -12.98
N GLY A 159 -5.50 6.91 -12.45
CA GLY A 159 -6.54 6.22 -13.21
C GLY A 159 -6.15 4.79 -13.65
N TYR A 160 -5.04 4.25 -13.17
CA TYR A 160 -4.54 2.92 -13.55
C TYR A 160 -5.58 1.81 -13.38
N LEU A 161 -6.37 1.84 -12.31
CA LEU A 161 -7.41 0.83 -12.04
C LEU A 161 -8.78 1.15 -12.63
N ALA A 162 -8.94 2.29 -13.29
CA ALA A 162 -10.23 2.70 -13.87
C ALA A 162 -10.46 2.20 -15.30
N GLN A 163 -9.50 1.48 -15.88
CA GLN A 163 -9.54 0.95 -17.26
C GLN A 163 -9.73 -0.57 -17.32
#